data_7845a6091468a8a3a7986ffa9c44d842
#
_entry.id   7845a6091468a8a3a7986ffa9c44d842
#
_cell.length_a   1.000
_cell.length_b   1.000
_cell.length_c   1.000
_cell.angle_alpha   90.00
_cell.angle_beta   90.00
_cell.angle_gamma   90.00
#
_symmetry.space_group_name_H-M   'P 1'
#
loop_
_entity.id
_entity.type
_entity.pdbx_description
1 polymer ?
#
loop_
_entity_poly.entity_id
_entity_poly.type
_entity_poly.pdbx_seq_one_letter_code
_entity_poly.pdbx_strand_id
1 'polypeptide(L)'
;MRFTIVYASATGHTEDIAERLKVLLPGSELKDLDRIDFTKELEESEALICRTPTWNTGSESKRSGTSWDEHIENIPHLSLKGKPIAIVGLGDSAAFSKYFCDAMEELYKSFDSAGGRMIGHVSVEQYIFDDSKSIVDGMFCGLALDEDNESEKTGKRLQSWARLIMQEAII
;
A
#
# COMPACT_ATOMS: atom_id res chain seq x y z
N MET A 1 14.01 11.66 -6.25
CA MET A 1 13.72 10.23 -5.98
C MET A 1 12.56 9.78 -6.84
N ARG A 2 12.70 8.64 -7.49
CA ARG A 2 11.70 8.05 -8.39
C ARG A 2 11.01 6.88 -7.70
N PHE A 3 9.68 6.91 -7.64
CA PHE A 3 8.90 5.81 -7.09
C PHE A 3 8.59 4.74 -8.15
N THR A 4 8.69 3.49 -7.77
CA THR A 4 8.11 2.36 -8.49
C THR A 4 6.82 1.98 -7.79
N ILE A 5 5.69 2.12 -8.50
CA ILE A 5 4.35 1.81 -7.99
C ILE A 5 4.02 0.38 -8.41
N VAL A 6 3.99 -0.52 -7.44
CA VAL A 6 3.75 -1.95 -7.64
C VAL A 6 2.30 -2.28 -7.28
N TYR A 7 1.60 -2.93 -8.18
CA TYR A 7 0.22 -3.35 -7.98
C TYR A 7 -0.01 -4.76 -8.53
N ALA A 8 -0.98 -5.45 -7.98
CA ALA A 8 -1.45 -6.73 -8.51
C ALA A 8 -2.85 -6.53 -9.11
N SER A 9 -3.04 -6.92 -10.35
CA SER A 9 -4.31 -6.74 -11.06
C SER A 9 -5.27 -7.89 -10.80
N ALA A 10 -6.16 -7.72 -9.81
CA ALA A 10 -7.26 -8.66 -9.60
C ALA A 10 -8.62 -8.09 -10.04
N THR A 11 -8.79 -6.77 -10.06
CA THR A 11 -10.02 -6.08 -10.49
C THR A 11 -9.70 -4.68 -10.98
N GLY A 12 -10.45 -4.12 -11.94
CA GLY A 12 -10.18 -2.83 -12.60
C GLY A 12 -10.02 -1.61 -11.70
N HIS A 13 -10.51 -1.62 -10.45
CA HIS A 13 -10.31 -0.54 -9.48
C HIS A 13 -8.86 -0.42 -8.98
N THR A 14 -8.06 -1.46 -9.13
CA THR A 14 -6.66 -1.52 -8.71
C THR A 14 -5.78 -0.64 -9.56
N GLU A 15 -5.99 -0.69 -10.85
CA GLU A 15 -5.24 0.07 -11.84
C GLU A 15 -5.52 1.58 -11.71
N ASP A 16 -6.76 1.98 -11.44
CA ASP A 16 -7.16 3.38 -11.32
C ASP A 16 -6.36 4.15 -10.24
N ILE A 17 -6.26 3.61 -9.03
CA ILE A 17 -5.50 4.24 -7.93
C ILE A 17 -4.01 4.36 -8.28
N ALA A 18 -3.43 3.33 -8.88
CA ALA A 18 -2.03 3.32 -9.28
C ALA A 18 -1.76 4.35 -10.40
N GLU A 19 -2.63 4.46 -11.39
CA GLU A 19 -2.56 5.48 -12.44
C GLU A 19 -2.71 6.89 -11.88
N ARG A 20 -3.63 7.12 -10.96
CA ARG A 20 -3.79 8.42 -10.29
C ARG A 20 -2.56 8.81 -9.48
N LEU A 21 -1.93 7.87 -8.79
CA LEU A 21 -0.66 8.10 -8.10
C LEU A 21 0.48 8.44 -9.07
N LYS A 22 0.57 7.76 -10.21
CA LYS A 22 1.57 8.04 -11.23
C LYS A 22 1.46 9.47 -11.75
N VAL A 23 0.24 9.98 -11.94
CA VAL A 23 0.00 11.38 -12.35
C VAL A 23 0.47 12.36 -11.28
N LEU A 24 0.28 12.03 -10.00
CA LEU A 24 0.66 12.88 -8.86
C LEU A 24 2.17 12.84 -8.53
N LEU A 25 2.86 11.82 -8.99
CA LEU A 25 4.29 11.57 -8.71
C LEU A 25 5.08 11.54 -10.03
N PRO A 26 5.48 12.71 -10.57
CA PRO A 26 6.19 12.77 -11.84
C PRO A 26 7.47 11.93 -11.85
N GLY A 27 7.65 11.16 -12.91
CA GLY A 27 8.79 10.25 -13.08
C GLY A 27 8.62 8.88 -12.43
N SER A 28 7.50 8.63 -11.73
CA SER A 28 7.20 7.29 -11.23
C SER A 28 6.86 6.30 -12.34
N GLU A 29 7.09 5.02 -12.09
CA GLU A 29 6.77 3.93 -12.99
C GLU A 29 5.70 3.02 -12.37
N LEU A 30 4.80 2.50 -13.22
CA LEU A 30 3.85 1.47 -12.83
C LEU A 30 4.40 0.09 -13.18
N LYS A 31 4.28 -0.83 -12.25
CA LYS A 31 4.70 -2.22 -12.42
C LYS A 31 3.59 -3.18 -11.98
N ASP A 32 3.11 -3.94 -12.93
CA ASP A 32 2.19 -5.04 -12.66
C ASP A 32 3.00 -6.22 -12.09
N LEU A 33 2.64 -6.65 -10.88
CA LEU A 33 3.34 -7.69 -10.14
C LEU A 33 3.40 -9.03 -10.91
N ASP A 34 2.40 -9.30 -11.75
CA ASP A 34 2.33 -10.50 -12.58
C ASP A 34 3.30 -10.49 -13.76
N ARG A 35 3.94 -9.36 -14.05
CA ARG A 35 4.74 -9.13 -15.27
C ARG A 35 6.19 -8.74 -14.99
N ILE A 36 6.62 -8.75 -13.74
CA ILE A 36 7.97 -8.33 -13.34
C ILE A 36 8.75 -9.50 -12.72
N ASP A 37 10.08 -9.39 -12.77
CA ASP A 37 10.94 -10.14 -11.86
C ASP A 37 10.86 -9.47 -10.49
N PHE A 38 10.11 -10.09 -9.57
CA PHE A 38 9.76 -9.53 -8.27
C PHE A 38 10.99 -9.06 -7.49
N THR A 39 11.95 -9.95 -7.27
CA THR A 39 13.15 -9.65 -6.48
C THR A 39 13.95 -8.52 -7.11
N LYS A 40 14.27 -8.65 -8.40
CA LYS A 40 15.07 -7.67 -9.12
C LYS A 40 14.42 -6.29 -9.12
N GLU A 41 13.14 -6.20 -9.47
CA GLU A 41 12.44 -4.92 -9.59
C GLU A 41 12.38 -4.19 -8.25
N LEU A 42 12.07 -4.92 -7.15
CA LEU A 42 11.97 -4.30 -5.83
C LEU A 42 13.35 -3.87 -5.28
N GLU A 43 14.38 -4.68 -5.50
CA GLU A 43 15.73 -4.36 -5.02
C GLU A 43 16.41 -3.24 -5.82
N GLU A 44 16.16 -3.13 -7.13
CA GLU A 44 16.73 -2.09 -7.99
C GLU A 44 15.98 -0.74 -7.92
N SER A 45 14.76 -0.72 -7.45
CA SER A 45 13.95 0.51 -7.33
C SER A 45 14.53 1.49 -6.31
N GLU A 46 14.46 2.80 -6.56
CA GLU A 46 14.91 3.83 -5.61
C GLU A 46 13.96 3.94 -4.40
N ALA A 47 12.66 3.89 -4.64
CA ALA A 47 11.60 3.93 -3.64
C ALA A 47 10.39 3.15 -4.14
N LEU A 48 9.61 2.58 -3.23
CA LEU A 48 8.46 1.75 -3.57
C LEU A 48 7.15 2.35 -3.07
N ILE A 49 6.10 2.18 -3.86
CA ILE A 49 4.73 2.29 -3.41
C ILE A 49 4.05 0.96 -3.70
N CYS A 50 3.61 0.27 -2.66
CA CYS A 50 2.97 -1.03 -2.79
C CYS A 50 1.47 -0.89 -2.52
N ARG A 51 0.67 -1.19 -3.54
CA ARG A 51 -0.77 -1.19 -3.41
C ARG A 51 -1.25 -2.57 -3.00
N THR A 52 -1.92 -2.62 -1.85
CA THR A 52 -2.54 -3.84 -1.37
C THR A 52 -3.92 -4.04 -2.02
N PRO A 53 -4.27 -5.27 -2.38
CA PRO A 53 -5.66 -5.62 -2.61
C PRO A 53 -6.45 -5.62 -1.29
N THR A 54 -7.77 -5.69 -1.38
CA THR A 54 -8.59 -6.01 -0.22
C THR A 54 -8.42 -7.48 0.10
N TRP A 55 -7.98 -7.83 1.30
CA TRP A 55 -7.98 -9.22 1.74
C TRP A 55 -9.40 -9.71 1.94
N ASN A 56 -9.59 -11.02 1.79
CA ASN A 56 -10.83 -11.68 2.20
C ASN A 56 -10.86 -11.73 3.74
N THR A 57 -11.29 -10.62 4.32
CA THR A 57 -11.24 -10.37 5.76
C THR A 57 -12.11 -11.33 6.53
N GLY A 58 -11.54 -11.98 7.54
CA GLY A 58 -12.22 -12.96 8.39
C GLY A 58 -12.10 -14.41 7.91
N SER A 59 -11.48 -14.70 6.77
CA SER A 59 -11.12 -16.06 6.40
C SER A 59 -9.81 -16.48 7.09
N GLU A 60 -9.73 -17.75 7.52
CA GLU A 60 -8.48 -18.31 8.09
C GLU A 60 -7.32 -18.30 7.09
N SER A 61 -7.63 -18.28 5.80
CA SER A 61 -6.62 -18.28 4.73
C SER A 61 -5.97 -16.93 4.51
N LYS A 62 -6.58 -15.82 4.94
CA LYS A 62 -6.09 -14.43 4.77
C LYS A 62 -5.40 -14.15 3.41
N ARG A 63 -5.99 -14.63 2.34
CA ARG A 63 -5.44 -14.51 0.99
C ARG A 63 -6.18 -13.45 0.20
N SER A 64 -5.43 -12.71 -0.62
CA SER A 64 -5.96 -11.64 -1.46
C SER A 64 -6.55 -12.16 -2.77
N GLY A 65 -6.17 -13.36 -3.18
CA GLY A 65 -6.47 -13.89 -4.51
C GLY A 65 -5.65 -13.18 -5.61
N THR A 66 -4.56 -12.50 -5.26
CA THR A 66 -3.64 -11.84 -6.18
C THR A 66 -2.24 -12.42 -6.05
N SER A 67 -1.35 -12.05 -6.95
CA SER A 67 0.07 -12.45 -6.93
C SER A 67 0.84 -11.98 -5.69
N TRP A 68 0.31 -11.05 -4.90
CA TRP A 68 0.88 -10.76 -3.58
C TRP A 68 0.94 -11.99 -2.68
N ASP A 69 -0.06 -12.89 -2.77
CA ASP A 69 -0.11 -14.12 -1.96
C ASP A 69 1.09 -15.05 -2.21
N GLU A 70 1.64 -15.01 -3.42
CA GLU A 70 2.80 -15.82 -3.81
C GLU A 70 4.13 -15.22 -3.35
N HIS A 71 4.17 -13.90 -3.15
CA HIS A 71 5.40 -13.16 -2.89
C HIS A 71 5.58 -12.72 -1.44
N ILE A 72 4.52 -12.65 -0.66
CA ILE A 72 4.56 -12.04 0.68
C ILE A 72 5.58 -12.69 1.61
N GLU A 73 5.73 -14.01 1.55
CA GLU A 73 6.70 -14.76 2.35
C GLU A 73 8.15 -14.52 1.90
N ASN A 74 8.36 -14.03 0.68
CA ASN A 74 9.68 -13.75 0.13
C ASN A 74 10.15 -12.33 0.47
N ILE A 75 9.24 -11.39 0.77
CA ILE A 75 9.58 -9.99 1.05
C ILE A 75 10.63 -9.83 2.16
N PRO A 76 10.55 -10.53 3.31
CA PRO A 76 11.53 -10.40 4.38
C PRO A 76 12.97 -10.79 3.99
N HIS A 77 13.13 -11.50 2.88
CA HIS A 77 14.43 -11.96 2.38
C HIS A 77 15.06 -11.01 1.34
N LEU A 78 14.34 -9.94 0.96
CA LEU A 78 14.85 -8.94 0.03
C LEU A 78 15.86 -8.00 0.69
N SER A 79 16.75 -7.43 -0.11
CA SER A 79 17.75 -6.45 0.33
C SER A 79 17.21 -5.01 0.19
N LEU A 80 16.35 -4.59 1.14
CA LEU A 80 15.65 -3.29 1.08
C LEU A 80 16.10 -2.28 2.12
N LYS A 81 17.27 -2.47 2.73
CA LYS A 81 17.76 -1.64 3.83
C LYS A 81 17.77 -0.14 3.53
N GLY A 82 16.97 0.60 4.30
CA GLY A 82 16.85 2.06 4.21
C GLY A 82 16.05 2.56 3.01
N LYS A 83 15.54 1.68 2.15
CA LYS A 83 14.72 2.05 1.00
C LYS A 83 13.39 2.63 1.46
N PRO A 84 12.97 3.82 0.99
CA PRO A 84 11.65 4.36 1.28
C PRO A 84 10.55 3.49 0.67
N ILE A 85 9.63 3.05 1.53
CA ILE A 85 8.51 2.18 1.11
C ILE A 85 7.22 2.72 1.70
N ALA A 86 6.25 2.98 0.84
CA ALA A 86 4.92 3.44 1.20
C ALA A 86 3.86 2.41 0.80
N ILE A 87 2.80 2.30 1.59
CA ILE A 87 1.71 1.35 1.33
C ILE A 87 0.41 2.11 1.13
N VAL A 88 -0.39 1.68 0.17
CA VAL A 88 -1.75 2.14 -0.01
C VAL A 88 -2.70 0.94 -0.05
N GLY A 89 -3.75 1.00 0.77
CA GLY A 89 -4.73 -0.06 0.89
C GLY A 89 -6.14 0.42 0.62
N LEU A 90 -6.99 -0.51 0.15
CA LEU A 90 -8.42 -0.31 0.03
C LEU A 90 -9.14 -1.05 1.14
N GLY A 91 -10.24 -0.48 1.62
CA GLY A 91 -11.15 -1.09 2.55
C GLY A 91 -12.58 -0.61 2.31
N ASP A 92 -13.53 -1.27 2.95
CA ASP A 92 -14.93 -0.90 3.02
C ASP A 92 -15.29 -0.71 4.49
N SER A 93 -15.36 0.54 4.92
CA SER A 93 -15.58 0.88 6.33
C SER A 93 -17.00 0.57 6.82
N ALA A 94 -17.97 0.42 5.92
CA ALA A 94 -19.34 0.06 6.27
C ALA A 94 -19.54 -1.46 6.36
N ALA A 95 -19.08 -2.20 5.35
CA ALA A 95 -19.27 -3.65 5.31
C ALA A 95 -18.25 -4.40 6.19
N PHE A 96 -17.03 -3.87 6.34
CA PHE A 96 -15.92 -4.50 7.06
C PHE A 96 -15.27 -3.56 8.08
N SER A 97 -16.09 -2.87 8.87
CA SER A 97 -15.68 -1.86 9.85
C SER A 97 -14.63 -2.35 10.86
N LYS A 98 -14.68 -3.64 11.23
CA LYS A 98 -13.73 -4.27 12.18
C LYS A 98 -12.43 -4.77 11.56
N TYR A 99 -12.31 -4.68 10.23
CA TYR A 99 -11.18 -5.18 9.44
C TYR A 99 -10.72 -4.17 8.40
N PHE A 100 -10.97 -2.89 8.67
CA PHE A 100 -10.77 -1.83 7.69
C PHE A 100 -9.30 -1.73 7.26
N CYS A 101 -9.03 -1.94 5.97
CA CYS A 101 -7.69 -1.92 5.36
C CYS A 101 -6.66 -2.85 6.02
N ASP A 102 -7.07 -3.93 6.64
CA ASP A 102 -6.20 -4.86 7.38
C ASP A 102 -5.02 -5.43 6.56
N ALA A 103 -5.18 -5.51 5.24
CA ALA A 103 -4.15 -6.03 4.34
C ALA A 103 -2.84 -5.23 4.37
N MET A 104 -2.90 -3.93 4.71
CA MET A 104 -1.68 -3.11 4.77
C MET A 104 -0.72 -3.57 5.86
N GLU A 105 -1.22 -4.10 6.98
CA GLU A 105 -0.38 -4.55 8.10
C GLU A 105 0.61 -5.62 7.69
N GLU A 106 0.17 -6.61 6.94
CA GLU A 106 1.02 -7.75 6.56
C GLU A 106 2.15 -7.32 5.63
N LEU A 107 1.86 -6.50 4.62
CA LEU A 107 2.88 -5.91 3.77
C LEU A 107 3.83 -4.99 4.55
N TYR A 108 3.29 -4.15 5.42
CA TYR A 108 4.07 -3.28 6.28
C TYR A 108 5.11 -4.07 7.07
N LYS A 109 4.69 -5.10 7.80
CA LYS A 109 5.56 -5.96 8.60
C LYS A 109 6.62 -6.68 7.76
N SER A 110 6.23 -7.17 6.60
CA SER A 110 7.13 -7.87 5.70
C SER A 110 8.21 -6.96 5.14
N PHE A 111 7.86 -5.75 4.71
CA PHE A 111 8.82 -4.76 4.21
C PHE A 111 9.70 -4.17 5.31
N ASP A 112 9.15 -3.91 6.50
CA ASP A 112 9.92 -3.48 7.66
C ASP A 112 10.97 -4.54 8.05
N SER A 113 10.59 -5.82 8.06
CA SER A 113 11.48 -6.95 8.31
C SER A 113 12.61 -7.08 7.26
N ALA A 114 12.37 -6.66 6.02
CA ALA A 114 13.38 -6.59 4.97
C ALA A 114 14.33 -5.38 5.11
N GLY A 115 14.14 -4.57 6.16
CA GLY A 115 14.92 -3.36 6.43
C GLY A 115 14.45 -2.13 5.66
N GLY A 116 13.27 -2.16 5.06
CA GLY A 116 12.65 -1.01 4.42
C GLY A 116 12.40 0.12 5.41
N ARG A 117 12.55 1.35 4.97
CA ARG A 117 12.16 2.54 5.72
C ARG A 117 10.71 2.88 5.37
N MET A 118 9.81 2.49 6.25
CA MET A 118 8.38 2.68 6.04
C MET A 118 8.00 4.16 6.16
N ILE A 119 7.30 4.69 5.15
CA ILE A 119 6.88 6.09 5.05
C ILE A 119 5.40 6.20 4.69
N GLY A 120 4.83 7.40 4.82
CA GLY A 120 3.46 7.68 4.41
C GLY A 120 2.40 7.25 5.42
N HIS A 121 2.71 7.26 6.71
CA HIS A 121 1.72 7.02 7.77
C HIS A 121 0.67 8.12 7.78
N VAL A 122 -0.60 7.79 8.03
CA VAL A 122 -1.74 8.71 7.98
C VAL A 122 -2.52 8.68 9.29
N SER A 123 -2.94 9.86 9.78
CA SER A 123 -3.79 9.95 10.97
C SER A 123 -5.12 9.22 10.78
N VAL A 124 -5.58 8.53 11.81
CA VAL A 124 -6.88 7.84 11.85
C VAL A 124 -8.07 8.78 12.05
N GLU A 125 -7.82 10.03 12.45
CA GLU A 125 -8.87 10.96 12.92
C GLU A 125 -9.95 11.30 11.89
N GLN A 126 -9.65 11.15 10.59
CA GLN A 126 -10.59 11.47 9.50
C GLN A 126 -11.33 10.24 8.95
N TYR A 127 -11.26 9.12 9.66
CA TYR A 127 -11.88 7.88 9.24
C TYR A 127 -12.91 7.40 10.26
N ILE A 128 -13.94 6.74 9.75
CA ILE A 128 -14.99 6.12 10.58
C ILE A 128 -14.92 4.61 10.34
N PHE A 129 -14.46 3.88 11.36
CA PHE A 129 -14.35 2.42 11.36
C PHE A 129 -14.31 1.94 12.82
N ASP A 130 -14.50 0.65 13.04
CA ASP A 130 -14.48 0.08 14.40
C ASP A 130 -13.08 -0.37 14.80
N ASP A 131 -12.36 -1.08 13.91
CA ASP A 131 -11.02 -1.61 14.19
C ASP A 131 -10.21 -1.80 12.91
N SER A 132 -8.89 -1.79 13.04
CA SER A 132 -7.94 -2.09 11.96
C SER A 132 -6.61 -2.59 12.51
N LYS A 133 -6.11 -3.68 11.94
CA LYS A 133 -4.75 -4.19 12.21
C LYS A 133 -3.66 -3.28 11.64
N SER A 134 -4.01 -2.41 10.71
CA SER A 134 -3.07 -1.51 10.02
C SER A 134 -2.73 -0.24 10.81
N ILE A 135 -3.05 -0.21 12.10
CA ILE A 135 -2.69 0.89 12.99
C ILE A 135 -1.37 0.57 13.70
N VAL A 136 -0.39 1.44 13.48
CA VAL A 136 0.94 1.39 14.10
C VAL A 136 1.18 2.76 14.76
N ASP A 137 1.49 2.75 16.05
CA ASP A 137 1.71 3.96 16.85
C ASP A 137 0.57 5.00 16.73
N GLY A 138 -0.67 4.53 16.64
CA GLY A 138 -1.86 5.37 16.56
C GLY A 138 -2.17 5.97 15.18
N MET A 139 -1.43 5.59 14.15
CA MET A 139 -1.63 6.00 12.76
C MET A 139 -1.84 4.78 11.86
N PHE A 140 -2.52 4.95 10.73
CA PHE A 140 -2.45 3.93 9.67
C PHE A 140 -1.01 3.81 9.16
N CYS A 141 -0.56 2.58 8.96
CA CYS A 141 0.77 2.27 8.43
C CYS A 141 0.97 2.63 6.95
N GLY A 142 -0.01 3.24 6.33
CA GLY A 142 -0.04 3.69 4.95
C GLY A 142 -1.31 4.48 4.65
N LEU A 143 -1.59 4.75 3.38
CA LEU A 143 -2.81 5.42 2.96
C LEU A 143 -3.98 4.44 2.91
N ALA A 144 -4.96 4.61 3.78
CA ALA A 144 -6.23 3.90 3.72
C ALA A 144 -7.22 4.63 2.80
N LEU A 145 -7.84 3.92 1.87
CA LEU A 145 -8.86 4.45 0.96
C LEU A 145 -10.14 3.61 1.05
N ASP A 146 -11.28 4.28 0.95
CA ASP A 146 -12.60 3.68 0.96
C ASP A 146 -13.39 4.16 -0.27
N GLU A 147 -13.27 3.41 -1.37
CA GLU A 147 -13.93 3.75 -2.63
C GLU A 147 -15.43 3.44 -2.61
N ASP A 148 -15.87 2.55 -1.73
CA ASP A 148 -17.26 2.16 -1.62
C ASP A 148 -18.12 3.20 -0.89
N ASN A 149 -17.56 3.83 0.15
CA ASN A 149 -18.31 4.74 1.02
C ASN A 149 -17.82 6.20 0.97
N GLU A 150 -16.57 6.44 0.57
CA GLU A 150 -15.93 7.77 0.62
C GLU A 150 -15.13 8.10 -0.65
N SER A 151 -15.59 7.64 -1.83
CA SER A 151 -14.89 7.86 -3.11
C SER A 151 -14.63 9.34 -3.43
N GLU A 152 -15.49 10.25 -2.94
CA GLU A 152 -15.32 11.70 -3.08
C GLU A 152 -14.08 12.25 -2.33
N LYS A 153 -13.61 11.53 -1.30
CA LYS A 153 -12.43 11.92 -0.52
C LYS A 153 -11.12 11.41 -1.12
N THR A 154 -11.17 10.39 -1.97
CA THR A 154 -9.99 9.71 -2.51
C THR A 154 -9.04 10.66 -3.22
N GLY A 155 -9.53 11.56 -4.06
CA GLY A 155 -8.69 12.52 -4.78
C GLY A 155 -7.87 13.40 -3.85
N LYS A 156 -8.49 13.95 -2.82
CA LYS A 156 -7.82 14.80 -1.82
C LYS A 156 -6.82 14.00 -0.98
N ARG A 157 -7.19 12.79 -0.57
CA ARG A 157 -6.32 11.89 0.21
C ARG A 157 -5.06 11.54 -0.60
N LEU A 158 -5.20 11.14 -1.86
CA LEU A 158 -4.08 10.85 -2.75
C LEU A 158 -3.15 12.05 -2.95
N GLN A 159 -3.69 13.26 -3.19
CA GLN A 159 -2.88 14.45 -3.37
C GLN A 159 -2.07 14.81 -2.11
N SER A 160 -2.71 14.79 -0.95
CA SER A 160 -2.04 15.10 0.32
C SER A 160 -0.98 14.05 0.65
N TRP A 161 -1.29 12.79 0.42
CA TRP A 161 -0.37 11.69 0.67
C TRP A 161 0.82 11.67 -0.29
N ALA A 162 0.61 11.94 -1.57
CA ALA A 162 1.71 12.04 -2.53
C ALA A 162 2.73 13.11 -2.12
N ARG A 163 2.28 14.27 -1.61
CA ARG A 163 3.16 15.30 -1.07
C ARG A 163 3.92 14.83 0.16
N LEU A 164 3.24 14.15 1.07
CA LEU A 164 3.83 13.61 2.30
C LEU A 164 4.97 12.64 1.96
N ILE A 165 4.71 11.62 1.15
CA ILE A 165 5.73 10.60 0.82
C ILE A 165 6.90 11.17 0.03
N MET A 166 6.67 12.18 -0.84
CA MET A 166 7.78 12.87 -1.51
C MET A 166 8.70 13.59 -0.52
N GLN A 167 8.14 14.22 0.52
CA GLN A 167 8.93 14.87 1.56
C GLN A 167 9.69 13.86 2.42
N GLU A 168 9.00 12.81 2.86
CA GLU A 168 9.60 11.78 3.72
C GLU A 168 10.66 10.95 2.99
N ALA A 169 10.51 10.72 1.69
CA ALA A 169 11.43 9.89 0.92
C ALA A 169 12.85 10.47 0.81
N ILE A 170 13.02 11.78 0.93
CA ILE A 170 14.33 12.46 0.78
C ILE A 170 15.08 12.69 2.10
N ILE A 171 14.48 12.35 3.23
CA ILE A 171 15.12 12.42 4.55
C ILE A 171 15.93 11.14 4.80
#